data_94569db859948003159bedcb38ec0264
#
_entry.id   94569db859948003159bedcb38ec0264
#
_cell.length_a   1.000
_cell.length_b   1.000
_cell.length_c   1.000
_cell.angle_alpha   90.00
_cell.angle_beta   90.00
_cell.angle_gamma   90.00
#
_symmetry.space_group_name_H-M   'P 1'
#
loop_
_entity.id
_entity.type
_entity.pdbx_description
1 polymer ?
#
loop_
_entity_poly.entity_id
_entity_poly.type
_entity_poly.pdbx_seq_one_letter_code
_entity_poly.pdbx_strand_id
1 'polypeptide(L)'
;MSQDAVLFIDARHIYRQVDRAHRDWTPAQIGFLANLVRLYRGEAPDYTLCGDDARAKLEEVFGKKPKFADVPGLCRAATLKEIEAQGWSLNPGRYVGVAPGEDVSDEDFKEQLETLNEELESLNAAARELEATIAGNVAEILEA
;
A
#
# COMPACT_ATOMS: atom_id res chain seq x y z
N MET A 1 14.37 14.97 -15.39
CA MET A 1 14.53 13.87 -14.40
C MET A 1 15.81 14.14 -13.63
N SER A 2 15.72 14.28 -12.32
CA SER A 2 16.91 14.42 -11.48
C SER A 2 17.59 13.05 -11.37
N GLN A 3 18.89 12.97 -11.70
CA GLN A 3 19.65 11.72 -11.60
C GLN A 3 19.84 11.26 -10.14
N ASP A 4 19.57 12.15 -9.19
CA ASP A 4 19.80 11.95 -7.77
C ASP A 4 18.49 11.83 -6.95
N ALA A 5 17.42 11.36 -7.57
CA ALA A 5 16.13 11.16 -6.92
C ALA A 5 15.53 9.79 -7.24
N VAL A 6 14.82 9.23 -6.28
CA VAL A 6 14.09 7.96 -6.38
C VAL A 6 12.60 8.23 -6.25
N LEU A 7 11.82 7.69 -7.15
CA LEU A 7 10.37 7.74 -7.08
C LEU A 7 9.84 6.65 -6.13
N PHE A 8 9.14 7.07 -5.09
CA PHE A 8 8.38 6.20 -4.21
C PHE A 8 6.90 6.28 -4.55
N ILE A 9 6.25 5.15 -4.68
CA ILE A 9 4.81 5.03 -4.92
C ILE A 9 4.22 4.16 -3.81
N ASP A 10 3.19 4.66 -3.14
CA ASP A 10 2.40 3.87 -2.20
C ASP A 10 1.16 3.34 -2.90
N ALA A 11 1.21 2.08 -3.28
CA ALA A 11 0.12 1.38 -3.96
C ALA A 11 -0.74 0.52 -3.03
N ARG A 12 -0.64 0.68 -1.71
CA ARG A 12 -1.39 -0.12 -0.72
C ARG A 12 -2.90 -0.02 -0.89
N HIS A 13 -3.39 1.10 -1.42
CA HIS A 13 -4.81 1.35 -1.66
C HIS A 13 -5.21 1.21 -3.13
N ILE A 14 -4.26 0.84 -4.00
CA ILE A 14 -4.49 0.65 -5.43
C ILE A 14 -4.47 -0.84 -5.72
N TYR A 15 -5.60 -1.49 -5.58
CA TYR A 15 -5.76 -2.92 -5.85
C TYR A 15 -7.23 -3.26 -6.08
N ARG A 16 -7.47 -4.44 -6.66
CA ARG A 16 -8.77 -5.09 -6.70
C ARG A 16 -8.74 -6.29 -5.77
N GLN A 17 -9.72 -6.39 -4.86
CA GLN A 17 -9.89 -7.57 -4.02
C GLN A 17 -10.55 -8.67 -4.85
N VAL A 18 -9.86 -9.77 -5.08
CA VAL A 18 -10.38 -10.95 -5.80
C VAL A 18 -11.09 -11.86 -4.81
N ASP A 19 -10.42 -12.19 -3.72
CA ASP A 19 -10.95 -12.96 -2.60
C ASP A 19 -10.25 -12.54 -1.29
N ARG A 20 -10.54 -13.24 -0.21
CA ARG A 20 -10.04 -12.90 1.14
C ARG A 20 -8.51 -12.87 1.25
N ALA A 21 -7.82 -13.66 0.43
CA ALA A 21 -6.36 -13.82 0.46
C ALA A 21 -5.66 -13.22 -0.76
N HIS A 22 -6.39 -12.92 -1.85
CA HIS A 22 -5.81 -12.53 -3.12
C HIS A 22 -6.23 -11.12 -3.52
N ARG A 23 -5.23 -10.35 -3.91
CA ARG A 23 -5.38 -9.03 -4.51
C ARG A 23 -4.67 -9.01 -5.85
N ASP A 24 -5.27 -8.32 -6.81
CA ASP A 24 -4.64 -8.06 -8.11
C ASP A 24 -4.83 -6.60 -8.51
N TRP A 25 -4.34 -6.26 -9.68
CA TRP A 25 -4.56 -4.94 -10.28
C TRP A 25 -5.44 -5.06 -11.52
N THR A 26 -6.40 -4.14 -11.63
CA THR A 26 -7.13 -3.97 -12.88
C THR A 26 -6.25 -3.35 -13.96
N PRO A 27 -6.54 -3.55 -15.25
CA PRO A 27 -5.82 -2.86 -16.33
C PRO A 27 -5.78 -1.34 -16.15
N ALA A 28 -6.86 -0.72 -15.65
CA ALA A 28 -6.93 0.71 -15.37
C ALA A 28 -5.95 1.14 -14.26
N GLN A 29 -5.80 0.33 -13.20
CA GLN A 29 -4.84 0.59 -12.13
C GLN A 29 -3.39 0.45 -12.62
N ILE A 30 -3.10 -0.55 -13.44
CA ILE A 30 -1.78 -0.73 -14.06
C ILE A 30 -1.46 0.47 -14.96
N GLY A 31 -2.41 0.90 -15.80
CA GLY A 31 -2.25 2.06 -16.67
C GLY A 31 -2.03 3.36 -15.90
N PHE A 32 -2.71 3.54 -14.80
CA PHE A 32 -2.51 4.69 -13.90
C PHE A 32 -1.09 4.72 -13.33
N LEU A 33 -0.62 3.61 -12.77
CA LEU A 33 0.74 3.50 -12.21
C LEU A 33 1.82 3.68 -13.28
N ALA A 34 1.63 3.09 -14.45
CA ALA A 34 2.56 3.26 -15.58
C ALA A 34 2.65 4.73 -16.03
N ASN A 35 1.52 5.41 -16.14
CA ASN A 35 1.48 6.83 -16.49
C ASN A 35 2.08 7.73 -15.41
N LEU A 36 1.94 7.40 -14.15
CA LEU A 36 2.60 8.09 -13.05
C LEU A 36 4.13 8.06 -13.21
N VAL A 37 4.68 6.89 -13.54
CA VAL A 37 6.12 6.73 -13.82
C VAL A 37 6.54 7.52 -15.06
N ARG A 38 5.71 7.53 -16.12
CA ARG A 38 5.98 8.34 -17.32
C ARG A 38 6.03 9.82 -17.01
N LEU A 39 5.09 10.33 -16.22
CA LEU A 39 5.11 11.72 -15.75
C LEU A 39 6.38 12.06 -14.98
N TYR A 40 6.81 11.16 -14.08
CA TYR A 40 8.08 11.34 -13.35
C TYR A 40 9.29 11.42 -14.27
N ARG A 41 9.29 10.66 -15.37
CA ARG A 41 10.32 10.71 -16.40
C ARG A 41 10.22 11.92 -17.34
N GLY A 42 9.17 12.75 -17.19
CA GLY A 42 8.89 13.87 -18.09
C GLY A 42 8.33 13.44 -19.44
N GLU A 43 7.81 12.21 -19.54
CA GLU A 43 7.19 11.67 -20.74
C GLU A 43 5.68 12.00 -20.75
N ALA A 44 5.10 12.08 -21.95
CA ALA A 44 3.66 12.22 -22.08
C ALA A 44 2.93 10.95 -21.62
N PRO A 45 1.77 11.07 -20.96
CA PRO A 45 0.95 9.93 -20.61
C PRO A 45 0.53 9.13 -21.85
N ASP A 46 0.45 7.83 -21.73
CA ASP A 46 -0.06 6.94 -22.76
C ASP A 46 -1.46 6.44 -22.38
N TYR A 47 -2.47 6.99 -23.03
CA TYR A 47 -3.87 6.63 -22.79
C TYR A 47 -4.37 5.47 -23.66
N THR A 48 -3.51 4.90 -24.52
CA THR A 48 -3.85 3.73 -25.33
C THR A 48 -3.79 2.43 -24.53
N LEU A 49 -3.03 2.43 -23.44
CA LEU A 49 -2.91 1.33 -22.53
C LEU A 49 -3.97 1.46 -21.42
N CYS A 50 -4.96 0.59 -21.39
CA CYS A 50 -5.85 0.44 -20.22
C CYS A 50 -7.05 1.41 -20.09
N GLY A 51 -7.46 2.09 -21.16
CA GLY A 51 -8.78 2.70 -21.28
C GLY A 51 -8.98 4.04 -20.57
N ASP A 52 -10.25 4.52 -20.63
CA ASP A 52 -10.64 5.85 -20.15
C ASP A 52 -10.58 5.99 -18.61
N ASP A 53 -10.73 4.90 -17.87
CA ASP A 53 -10.69 4.92 -16.40
C ASP A 53 -9.30 5.28 -15.86
N ALA A 54 -8.23 4.76 -16.49
CA ALA A 54 -6.86 5.12 -16.13
C ALA A 54 -6.58 6.60 -16.40
N ARG A 55 -7.10 7.13 -17.51
CA ARG A 55 -7.03 8.55 -17.85
C ARG A 55 -7.77 9.40 -16.82
N ALA A 56 -9.03 9.05 -16.52
CA ALA A 56 -9.85 9.77 -15.56
C ALA A 56 -9.18 9.87 -14.19
N LYS A 57 -8.59 8.77 -13.71
CA LYS A 57 -7.85 8.75 -12.45
C LYS A 57 -6.60 9.61 -12.48
N LEU A 58 -5.87 9.60 -13.58
CA LEU A 58 -4.68 10.44 -13.74
C LEU A 58 -5.04 11.94 -13.76
N GLU A 59 -6.13 12.31 -14.47
CA GLU A 59 -6.63 13.68 -14.53
C GLU A 59 -7.22 14.15 -13.19
N GLU A 60 -7.82 13.25 -12.42
CA GLU A 60 -8.29 13.53 -11.06
C GLU A 60 -7.13 13.94 -10.14
N VAL A 61 -6.01 13.21 -10.20
CA VAL A 61 -4.85 13.42 -9.31
C VAL A 61 -3.96 14.56 -9.79
N PHE A 62 -3.66 14.64 -11.09
CA PHE A 62 -2.66 15.57 -11.67
C PHE A 62 -3.26 16.67 -12.55
N GLY A 63 -4.60 16.71 -12.70
CA GLY A 63 -5.30 17.68 -13.52
C GLY A 63 -5.32 17.35 -15.02
N LYS A 64 -6.02 18.16 -15.80
CA LYS A 64 -6.22 17.97 -17.25
C LYS A 64 -4.95 18.05 -18.11
N LYS A 65 -3.90 18.66 -17.58
CA LYS A 65 -2.54 18.67 -18.17
C LYS A 65 -1.60 18.03 -17.17
N PRO A 66 -1.57 16.69 -17.09
CA PRO A 66 -0.82 16.00 -16.06
C PRO A 66 0.66 16.34 -16.11
N LYS A 67 1.18 16.73 -14.95
CA LYS A 67 2.63 16.89 -14.71
C LYS A 67 2.94 16.20 -13.39
N PHE A 68 4.11 15.60 -13.30
CA PHE A 68 4.54 14.99 -12.06
C PHE A 68 4.62 16.04 -10.94
N ALA A 69 4.04 15.70 -9.83
CA ALA A 69 4.16 16.40 -8.56
C ALA A 69 4.10 15.37 -7.42
N ASP A 70 4.69 15.70 -6.29
CA ASP A 70 4.55 14.89 -5.09
C ASP A 70 3.11 14.95 -4.61
N VAL A 71 2.51 13.79 -4.39
CA VAL A 71 1.13 13.67 -3.90
C VAL A 71 1.14 12.90 -2.58
N PRO A 72 0.84 13.54 -1.45
CA PRO A 72 0.77 12.87 -0.16
C PRO A 72 -0.16 11.66 -0.19
N GLY A 73 0.29 10.54 0.35
CA GLY A 73 -0.46 9.28 0.33
C GLY A 73 -0.36 8.48 -0.97
N LEU A 74 0.25 9.01 -2.03
CA LEU A 74 0.37 8.33 -3.32
C LEU A 74 1.81 8.20 -3.80
N CYS A 75 2.50 9.32 -4.01
CA CYS A 75 3.85 9.30 -4.57
C CYS A 75 4.71 10.48 -4.12
N ARG A 76 6.01 10.25 -4.08
CA ARG A 76 7.02 11.28 -3.81
C ARG A 76 8.33 10.94 -4.52
N ALA A 77 8.98 11.95 -5.06
CA ALA A 77 10.36 11.88 -5.52
C ALA A 77 11.28 12.34 -4.38
N ALA A 78 11.98 11.39 -3.74
CA ALA A 78 12.94 11.70 -2.69
C ALA A 78 14.35 11.74 -3.23
N THR A 79 15.13 12.73 -2.80
CA THR A 79 16.54 12.85 -3.16
C THR A 79 17.39 11.82 -2.42
N LEU A 80 18.57 11.50 -2.95
CA LEU A 80 19.51 10.59 -2.27
C LEU A 80 19.89 11.10 -0.87
N LYS A 81 19.98 12.41 -0.66
CA LYS A 81 20.24 13.01 0.66
C LYS A 81 19.13 12.74 1.67
N GLU A 82 17.88 12.82 1.22
CA GLU A 82 16.73 12.48 2.07
C GLU A 82 16.71 10.99 2.42
N ILE A 83 17.09 10.12 1.47
CA ILE A 83 17.18 8.67 1.68
C ILE A 83 18.30 8.35 2.66
N GLU A 84 19.46 8.97 2.53
CA GLU A 84 20.57 8.86 3.47
C GLU A 84 20.16 9.29 4.89
N ALA A 85 19.47 10.43 5.03
CA ALA A 85 18.95 10.91 6.31
C ALA A 85 17.96 9.95 6.98
N GLN A 86 17.28 9.10 6.20
CA GLN A 86 16.39 8.03 6.66
C GLN A 86 17.09 6.68 6.84
N GLY A 87 18.43 6.68 6.92
CA GLY A 87 19.22 5.47 7.10
C GLY A 87 19.16 4.51 5.91
N TRP A 88 19.06 5.04 4.69
CA TRP A 88 18.97 4.27 3.45
C TRP A 88 17.73 3.36 3.38
N SER A 89 16.70 3.67 4.14
CA SER A 89 15.43 2.95 4.07
C SER A 89 14.75 3.16 2.73
N LEU A 90 14.28 2.07 2.09
CA LEU A 90 13.49 2.11 0.87
C LEU A 90 12.00 1.87 1.12
N ASN A 91 11.53 2.03 2.35
CA ASN A 91 10.12 1.92 2.67
C ASN A 91 9.34 3.17 2.19
N PRO A 92 8.44 3.05 1.21
CA PRO A 92 7.69 4.18 0.67
C PRO A 92 6.91 4.98 1.73
N GLY A 93 6.40 4.32 2.76
CA GLY A 93 5.65 4.96 3.83
C GLY A 93 6.42 6.03 4.60
N ARG A 94 7.76 6.03 4.54
CA ARG A 94 8.60 7.06 5.16
C ARG A 94 8.67 8.35 4.34
N TYR A 95 8.36 8.29 3.06
CA TYR A 95 8.52 9.40 2.12
C TYR A 95 7.20 9.96 1.63
N VAL A 96 6.24 9.10 1.35
CA VAL A 96 4.99 9.45 0.70
C VAL A 96 4.03 10.19 1.65
N GLY A 97 4.09 9.91 2.95
CA GLY A 97 3.21 10.52 3.95
C GLY A 97 1.78 9.97 3.89
N VAL A 98 0.84 10.73 4.44
CA VAL A 98 -0.58 10.40 4.52
C VAL A 98 -1.38 11.42 3.71
N ALA A 99 -2.40 10.97 2.98
CA ALA A 99 -3.27 11.85 2.22
C ALA A 99 -3.98 12.85 3.16
N PRO A 100 -4.06 14.16 2.80
CA PRO A 100 -4.86 15.13 3.56
C PRO A 100 -6.34 14.71 3.50
N GLY A 101 -6.99 14.59 4.66
CA GLY A 101 -8.41 14.21 4.77
C GLY A 101 -8.67 12.75 5.12
N GLU A 102 -7.65 11.88 5.19
CA GLU A 102 -7.69 10.61 5.90
C GLU A 102 -7.41 10.79 7.40
N ASP A 103 -7.92 11.85 7.99
CA ASP A 103 -8.09 11.88 9.43
C ASP A 103 -9.17 10.85 9.77
N VAL A 104 -8.73 9.64 10.07
CA VAL A 104 -9.57 8.65 10.74
C VAL A 104 -10.09 9.38 11.99
N SER A 105 -11.40 9.57 12.09
CA SER A 105 -11.95 10.21 13.29
C SER A 105 -11.49 9.41 14.52
N ASP A 106 -11.34 10.06 15.66
CA ASP A 106 -10.95 9.35 16.89
C ASP A 106 -11.92 8.19 17.21
N GLU A 107 -13.16 8.31 16.74
CA GLU A 107 -14.19 7.28 16.86
C GLU A 107 -13.93 6.10 15.93
N ASP A 108 -13.63 6.36 14.65
CA ASP A 108 -13.28 5.31 13.68
C ASP A 108 -11.97 4.60 14.07
N PHE A 109 -11.01 5.34 14.62
CA PHE A 109 -9.77 4.75 15.11
C PHE A 109 -10.01 3.81 16.29
N LYS A 110 -10.86 4.20 17.24
CA LYS A 110 -11.24 3.37 18.39
C LYS A 110 -11.97 2.11 17.93
N GLU A 111 -12.93 2.23 17.02
CA GLU A 111 -13.69 1.10 16.49
C GLU A 111 -12.76 0.11 15.75
N GLN A 112 -11.82 0.61 14.95
CA GLN A 112 -10.80 -0.22 14.30
C GLN A 112 -9.89 -0.91 15.31
N LEU A 113 -9.49 -0.21 16.35
CA LEU A 113 -8.64 -0.76 17.40
C LEU A 113 -9.37 -1.84 18.21
N GLU A 114 -10.64 -1.64 18.54
CA GLU A 114 -11.48 -2.64 19.20
C GLU A 114 -11.63 -3.89 18.33
N THR A 115 -11.94 -3.74 17.05
CA THR A 115 -12.05 -4.85 16.09
C THR A 115 -10.76 -5.65 16.00
N LEU A 116 -9.62 -4.97 15.86
CA LEU A 116 -8.30 -5.63 15.80
C LEU A 116 -7.95 -6.34 17.11
N ASN A 117 -8.34 -5.78 18.25
CA ASN A 117 -8.11 -6.41 19.54
C ASN A 117 -8.96 -7.68 19.69
N GLU A 118 -10.22 -7.66 19.28
CA GLU A 118 -11.08 -8.85 19.26
C GLU A 118 -10.53 -9.95 18.34
N GLU A 119 -10.04 -9.59 17.16
CA GLU A 119 -9.37 -10.54 16.27
C GLU A 119 -8.11 -11.13 16.91
N LEU A 120 -7.31 -10.33 17.58
CA LEU A 120 -6.10 -10.77 18.27
C LEU A 120 -6.45 -11.74 19.41
N GLU A 121 -7.45 -11.44 20.23
CA GLU A 121 -7.92 -12.31 21.29
C GLU A 121 -8.43 -13.65 20.76
N SER A 122 -9.19 -13.63 19.66
CA SER A 122 -9.67 -14.84 18.99
C SER A 122 -8.54 -15.70 18.46
N LEU A 123 -7.55 -15.10 17.79
CA LEU A 123 -6.37 -15.80 17.28
C LEU A 123 -5.51 -16.38 18.42
N ASN A 124 -5.35 -15.65 19.51
CA ASN A 124 -4.63 -16.14 20.69
C ASN A 124 -5.34 -17.32 21.34
N ALA A 125 -6.66 -17.31 21.40
CA ALA A 125 -7.44 -18.44 21.92
C ALA A 125 -7.27 -19.69 21.03
N ALA A 126 -7.34 -19.54 19.71
CA ALA A 126 -7.10 -20.62 18.75
C ALA A 126 -5.66 -21.15 18.83
N ALA A 127 -4.68 -20.29 19.02
CA ALA A 127 -3.28 -20.69 19.18
C ALA A 127 -3.07 -21.54 20.45
N ARG A 128 -3.68 -21.15 21.58
CA ARG A 128 -3.61 -21.91 22.82
C ARG A 128 -4.27 -23.28 22.70
N GLU A 129 -5.39 -23.38 22.00
CA GLU A 129 -6.07 -24.66 21.73
C GLU A 129 -5.20 -25.57 20.87
N LEU A 130 -4.55 -25.03 19.84
CA LEU A 130 -3.59 -25.76 19.02
C LEU A 130 -2.37 -26.22 19.81
N GLU A 131 -1.81 -25.39 20.66
CA GLU A 131 -0.71 -25.76 21.54
C GLU A 131 -1.08 -26.94 22.48
N ALA A 132 -2.27 -26.88 23.07
CA ALA A 132 -2.77 -27.96 23.92
C ALA A 132 -2.97 -29.27 23.13
N THR A 133 -3.51 -29.19 21.91
CA THR A 133 -3.69 -30.33 21.02
C THR A 133 -2.36 -30.97 20.65
N ILE A 134 -1.36 -30.16 20.27
CA ILE A 134 -0.02 -30.64 19.92
C ILE A 134 0.65 -31.29 21.13
N ALA A 135 0.56 -30.66 22.30
CA ALA A 135 1.10 -31.22 23.53
C ALA A 135 0.47 -32.59 23.89
N GLY A 136 -0.86 -32.70 23.74
CA GLY A 136 -1.58 -33.95 23.93
C GLY A 136 -1.13 -35.05 22.96
N ASN A 137 -1.03 -34.73 21.70
CA ASN A 137 -0.59 -35.68 20.66
C ASN A 137 0.86 -36.13 20.88
N VAL A 138 1.74 -35.24 21.29
CA VAL A 138 3.14 -35.58 21.62
C VAL A 138 3.19 -36.50 22.82
N ALA A 139 2.42 -36.25 23.86
CA ALA A 139 2.36 -37.11 25.04
C ALA A 139 1.88 -38.52 24.68
N GLU A 140 0.81 -38.64 23.88
CA GLU A 140 0.30 -39.94 23.39
C GLU A 140 1.35 -40.72 22.56
N ILE A 141 2.10 -40.03 21.72
CA ILE A 141 3.18 -40.65 20.92
C ILE A 141 4.32 -41.14 21.81
N LEU A 142 4.66 -40.40 22.85
CA LEU A 142 5.76 -40.77 23.76
C LEU A 142 5.38 -41.88 24.73
N GLU A 143 4.09 -42.05 25.04
CA GLU A 143 3.57 -43.13 25.90
C GLU A 143 3.30 -44.44 25.13
N ALA A 144 3.24 -44.36 23.82
CA ALA A 144 3.14 -45.51 22.96
C ALA A 144 4.52 -46.18 22.75
#